data_86bb3da8fc8dd5bd47d574f171498549
#
_entry.id   86bb3da8fc8dd5bd47d574f171498549
#
_cell.length_a   1.000
_cell.length_b   1.000
_cell.length_c   1.000
_cell.angle_alpha   90.00
_cell.angle_beta   90.00
_cell.angle_gamma   90.00
#
_symmetry.space_group_name_H-M   'P 1'
#
loop_
_entity.id
_entity.type
_entity.pdbx_description
1 polymer ?
#
loop_
_entity_poly.entity_id
_entity_poly.type
_entity_poly.pdbx_seq_one_letter_code
_entity_poly.pdbx_strand_id
1 'polypeptide(L)'
;MLARHRTFVVACLLAWASSLAVFAAAPAAAAEKIPGHAYLGTERYVEYLAGDLPIVLTSPHGGRLKPDSIPNRTEGATDIDANTQELARSLADEFFLRTGHRVHLVASHLHRLKLDPNREIKEAAAGNATAERAWTEYHAAIRGALAAAVARHSFAFLVDLHGHAHPIARLELGYALDAKQLNRTDAAFDSAGLIAVSTISDLHTRLGGSAATLLRGPTSLGALFAARGYRATPSPADAQPGDGPFFSGGYTVRQHAGGATPQVDGLQIECHRVGVRDTPENRAKFARVAAEVLTLFVEAHYPFTFPAPAKK
;
A
#
# COMPACT_ATOMS: atom_id res chain seq x y z
N MET A 1 -85.05 -38.97 -27.86
CA MET A 1 -83.71 -39.18 -27.22
C MET A 1 -83.07 -37.81 -27.06
N LEU A 2 -83.15 -37.28 -25.83
CA LEU A 2 -82.66 -35.93 -25.46
C LEU A 2 -81.28 -36.04 -24.84
N ALA A 3 -80.28 -35.47 -25.52
CA ALA A 3 -78.94 -35.33 -24.95
C ALA A 3 -78.83 -34.02 -24.14
N ARG A 4 -78.48 -34.14 -22.85
CA ARG A 4 -78.28 -33.03 -21.95
C ARG A 4 -76.82 -32.57 -22.03
N HIS A 5 -76.57 -31.30 -22.43
CA HIS A 5 -75.29 -30.68 -22.31
C HIS A 5 -75.08 -30.15 -20.89
N ARG A 6 -74.00 -30.57 -20.22
CA ARG A 6 -73.54 -30.00 -18.96
C ARG A 6 -72.40 -28.98 -19.26
N THR A 7 -72.69 -27.74 -18.96
CA THR A 7 -71.74 -26.66 -19.04
C THR A 7 -70.89 -26.66 -17.78
N PHE A 8 -69.58 -26.82 -17.89
CA PHE A 8 -68.63 -26.63 -16.78
C PHE A 8 -68.16 -25.19 -16.78
N VAL A 9 -68.41 -24.47 -15.69
CA VAL A 9 -67.88 -23.13 -15.43
C VAL A 9 -66.57 -23.33 -14.68
N VAL A 10 -65.43 -22.98 -15.32
CA VAL A 10 -64.12 -22.93 -14.67
C VAL A 10 -63.91 -21.55 -14.08
N ALA A 11 -63.91 -21.45 -12.77
CA ALA A 11 -63.59 -20.23 -12.05
C ALA A 11 -62.03 -20.11 -11.93
N CYS A 12 -61.42 -19.16 -12.67
CA CYS A 12 -60.02 -18.79 -12.48
C CYS A 12 -59.87 -17.89 -11.26
N LEU A 13 -59.28 -18.42 -10.21
CA LEU A 13 -58.78 -17.66 -9.05
C LEU A 13 -57.41 -17.06 -9.42
N LEU A 14 -57.37 -15.76 -9.69
CA LEU A 14 -56.12 -15.00 -9.80
C LEU A 14 -55.62 -14.67 -8.39
N ALA A 15 -54.55 -15.40 -7.96
CA ALA A 15 -53.81 -15.07 -6.76
C ALA A 15 -52.82 -13.94 -7.06
N TRP A 16 -53.06 -12.78 -6.47
CA TRP A 16 -52.12 -11.66 -6.47
C TRP A 16 -51.02 -11.96 -5.43
N ALA A 17 -49.82 -12.33 -5.90
CA ALA A 17 -48.62 -12.40 -5.08
C ALA A 17 -48.04 -10.98 -4.98
N SER A 18 -48.26 -10.33 -3.84
CA SER A 18 -47.58 -9.06 -3.51
C SER A 18 -46.14 -9.35 -3.16
N SER A 19 -45.22 -9.12 -4.09
CA SER A 19 -43.78 -9.17 -3.85
C SER A 19 -43.39 -7.95 -3.01
N LEU A 20 -43.19 -8.12 -1.72
CA LEU A 20 -42.49 -7.17 -0.86
C LEU A 20 -41.03 -7.11 -1.29
N ALA A 21 -40.67 -6.11 -2.09
CA ALA A 21 -39.25 -5.80 -2.34
C ALA A 21 -38.63 -5.26 -1.04
N VAL A 22 -37.85 -6.08 -0.37
CA VAL A 22 -36.99 -5.63 0.73
C VAL A 22 -35.89 -4.80 0.10
N PHE A 23 -36.04 -3.50 0.12
CA PHE A 23 -34.92 -2.59 -0.15
C PHE A 23 -33.90 -2.74 0.97
N ALA A 24 -32.84 -3.52 0.72
CA ALA A 24 -31.67 -3.49 1.56
C ALA A 24 -31.12 -2.05 1.50
N ALA A 25 -31.18 -1.33 2.61
CA ALA A 25 -30.56 -0.02 2.71
C ALA A 25 -29.09 -0.16 2.36
N ALA A 26 -28.61 0.60 1.38
CA ALA A 26 -27.19 0.68 1.07
C ALA A 26 -26.45 1.05 2.37
N PRO A 27 -25.31 0.40 2.68
CA PRO A 27 -24.55 0.76 3.87
C PRO A 27 -24.27 2.26 3.83
N ALA A 28 -24.57 2.95 4.93
CA ALA A 28 -24.31 4.38 5.05
C ALA A 28 -22.83 4.63 4.68
N ALA A 29 -22.58 5.52 3.72
CA ALA A 29 -21.23 5.89 3.35
C ALA A 29 -20.48 6.31 4.61
N ALA A 30 -19.36 5.66 4.90
CA ALA A 30 -18.53 6.02 6.05
C ALA A 30 -18.18 7.52 5.92
N ALA A 31 -18.36 8.27 7.02
CA ALA A 31 -18.09 9.70 7.01
C ALA A 31 -16.67 9.98 6.49
N GLU A 32 -16.57 10.92 5.55
CA GLU A 32 -15.28 11.32 4.95
C GLU A 32 -14.32 11.78 6.06
N LYS A 33 -13.12 11.24 6.06
CA LYS A 33 -12.11 11.59 7.06
C LYS A 33 -11.46 12.92 6.70
N ILE A 34 -11.26 13.77 7.71
CA ILE A 34 -10.73 15.12 7.53
C ILE A 34 -9.21 15.04 7.29
N PRO A 35 -8.68 15.55 6.18
CA PRO A 35 -7.25 15.57 5.90
C PRO A 35 -6.46 16.26 7.03
N GLY A 36 -5.36 15.63 7.46
CA GLY A 36 -4.54 16.09 8.57
C GLY A 36 -5.00 15.65 9.95
N HIS A 37 -6.19 15.05 10.09
CA HIS A 37 -6.63 14.49 11.37
C HIS A 37 -6.11 13.06 11.54
N ALA A 38 -5.65 12.76 12.76
CA ALA A 38 -5.24 11.42 13.17
C ALA A 38 -6.43 10.66 13.77
N TYR A 39 -6.69 9.48 13.25
CA TYR A 39 -7.68 8.53 13.74
C TYR A 39 -6.94 7.35 14.36
N LEU A 40 -7.22 7.07 15.61
CA LEU A 40 -6.54 6.03 16.37
C LEU A 40 -7.43 4.80 16.49
N GLY A 41 -6.84 3.63 16.31
CA GLY A 41 -7.46 2.36 16.62
C GLY A 41 -7.59 2.13 18.13
N THR A 42 -8.18 0.99 18.48
CA THR A 42 -8.36 0.56 19.87
C THR A 42 -7.02 0.54 20.60
N GLU A 43 -6.98 1.07 21.82
CA GLU A 43 -5.76 1.18 22.65
C GLU A 43 -4.63 1.98 21.98
N ARG A 44 -4.94 2.71 20.90
CA ARG A 44 -4.01 3.57 20.14
C ARG A 44 -2.84 2.78 19.52
N TYR A 45 -3.03 1.50 19.23
CA TYR A 45 -1.99 0.67 18.63
C TYR A 45 -1.80 0.92 17.12
N VAL A 46 -2.81 1.47 16.48
CA VAL A 46 -2.80 1.85 15.06
C VAL A 46 -3.16 3.32 14.93
N GLU A 47 -2.48 4.02 14.06
CA GLU A 47 -2.78 5.39 13.68
C GLU A 47 -3.04 5.48 12.19
N TYR A 48 -4.09 6.19 11.83
CA TYR A 48 -4.35 6.63 10.47
C TYR A 48 -4.42 8.15 10.43
N LEU A 49 -3.42 8.77 9.82
CA LEU A 49 -3.44 10.19 9.46
C LEU A 49 -4.12 10.30 8.09
N ALA A 50 -5.30 10.92 8.05
CA ALA A 50 -6.05 11.06 6.81
C ALA A 50 -5.38 12.07 5.86
N GLY A 51 -5.42 11.76 4.58
CA GLY A 51 -4.90 12.60 3.51
C GLY A 51 -5.96 12.93 2.47
N ASP A 52 -5.54 13.68 1.44
CA ASP A 52 -6.32 14.07 0.28
C ASP A 52 -5.52 13.98 -1.04
N LEU A 53 -4.30 13.44 -1.00
CA LEU A 53 -3.47 13.09 -2.15
C LEU A 53 -3.61 11.60 -2.52
N PRO A 54 -3.25 11.20 -3.74
CA PRO A 54 -3.36 9.79 -4.17
C PRO A 54 -2.28 8.87 -3.60
N ILE A 55 -1.43 9.35 -2.70
CA ILE A 55 -0.35 8.57 -2.08
C ILE A 55 -0.77 8.10 -0.69
N VAL A 56 -0.58 6.80 -0.44
CA VAL A 56 -0.78 6.17 0.86
C VAL A 56 0.56 5.63 1.36
N LEU A 57 1.03 6.17 2.46
CA LEU A 57 2.23 5.69 3.15
C LEU A 57 1.83 4.69 4.23
N THR A 58 2.62 3.62 4.39
CA THR A 58 2.46 2.70 5.51
C THR A 58 3.79 2.49 6.23
N SER A 59 3.76 2.27 7.54
CA SER A 59 4.95 1.97 8.34
C SER A 59 4.61 0.93 9.42
N PRO A 60 4.77 -0.37 9.10
CA PRO A 60 4.37 -1.45 10.01
C PRO A 60 5.35 -1.70 11.15
N HIS A 61 6.64 -1.42 10.98
CA HIS A 61 7.70 -1.96 11.84
C HIS A 61 8.47 -0.92 12.68
N GLY A 62 8.07 0.35 12.64
CA GLY A 62 8.74 1.40 13.41
C GLY A 62 8.21 1.59 14.84
N GLY A 63 7.16 0.88 15.22
CA GLY A 63 6.49 1.01 16.52
C GLY A 63 7.34 0.56 17.70
N ARG A 64 7.11 1.16 18.88
CA ARG A 64 7.91 0.91 20.09
C ARG A 64 7.08 0.45 21.29
N LEU A 65 5.73 0.44 21.20
CA LEU A 65 4.86 0.05 22.31
C LEU A 65 4.99 -1.46 22.58
N LYS A 66 5.21 -1.81 23.84
CA LYS A 66 5.34 -3.19 24.31
C LYS A 66 4.38 -3.45 25.48
N PRO A 67 3.05 -3.39 25.25
CA PRO A 67 2.09 -3.63 26.33
C PRO A 67 2.23 -5.05 26.91
N ASP A 68 2.09 -5.18 28.21
CA ASP A 68 2.17 -6.48 28.91
C ASP A 68 1.00 -7.40 28.54
N SER A 69 -0.13 -6.83 28.14
CA SER A 69 -1.32 -7.55 27.70
C SER A 69 -1.14 -8.35 26.40
N ILE A 70 -0.08 -8.07 25.63
CA ILE A 70 0.27 -8.80 24.41
C ILE A 70 1.58 -9.58 24.67
N PRO A 71 1.56 -10.94 24.61
CA PRO A 71 2.76 -11.74 24.71
C PRO A 71 3.79 -11.39 23.62
N ASN A 72 5.05 -11.70 23.86
CA ASN A 72 6.07 -11.59 22.84
C ASN A 72 5.88 -12.72 21.81
N ARG A 73 6.01 -12.36 20.53
CA ARG A 73 6.14 -13.33 19.44
C ARG A 73 7.48 -14.06 19.58
N THR A 74 7.49 -15.34 19.30
CA THR A 74 8.68 -16.22 19.40
C THR A 74 9.19 -16.67 18.04
N GLU A 75 8.43 -16.38 16.95
CA GLU A 75 8.76 -16.80 15.60
C GLU A 75 8.86 -15.61 14.65
N GLY A 76 9.62 -15.78 13.59
CA GLY A 76 9.85 -14.75 12.57
C GLY A 76 10.72 -13.59 13.08
N ALA A 77 10.81 -12.54 12.27
CA ALA A 77 11.55 -11.33 12.66
C ALA A 77 10.82 -10.56 13.77
N THR A 78 11.53 -10.17 14.80
CA THR A 78 10.99 -9.45 15.96
C THR A 78 11.61 -8.07 16.17
N ASP A 79 12.71 -7.76 15.50
CA ASP A 79 13.38 -6.47 15.57
C ASP A 79 12.60 -5.40 14.79
N ILE A 80 12.60 -4.18 15.29
CA ILE A 80 12.00 -3.05 14.61
C ILE A 80 12.88 -2.53 13.47
N ASP A 81 12.24 -2.00 12.46
CA ASP A 81 12.90 -1.19 11.44
C ASP A 81 13.08 0.23 12.01
N ALA A 82 14.15 0.41 12.79
CA ALA A 82 14.34 1.63 13.57
C ALA A 82 14.20 2.90 12.72
N ASN A 83 13.45 3.87 13.24
CA ASN A 83 13.21 5.20 12.68
C ASN A 83 12.38 5.25 11.37
N THR A 84 11.71 4.17 10.97
CA THR A 84 10.85 4.17 9.78
C THR A 84 9.56 4.98 9.99
N GLN A 85 8.99 5.02 11.19
CA GLN A 85 7.83 5.87 11.47
C GLN A 85 8.20 7.35 11.46
N GLU A 86 9.33 7.71 12.04
CA GLU A 86 9.85 9.08 12.00
C GLU A 86 10.11 9.52 10.56
N LEU A 87 10.66 8.62 9.73
CA LEU A 87 10.86 8.86 8.31
C LEU A 87 9.54 9.03 7.55
N ALA A 88 8.56 8.16 7.80
CA ALA A 88 7.23 8.25 7.19
C ALA A 88 6.53 9.57 7.50
N ARG A 89 6.63 10.06 8.75
CA ARG A 89 6.10 11.37 9.15
C ARG A 89 6.83 12.51 8.45
N SER A 90 8.16 12.47 8.43
CA SER A 90 8.96 13.47 7.71
C SER A 90 8.59 13.52 6.22
N LEU A 91 8.35 12.36 5.60
CA LEU A 91 7.91 12.27 4.20
C LEU A 91 6.50 12.86 4.01
N ALA A 92 5.57 12.56 4.91
CA ALA A 92 4.22 13.13 4.88
C ALA A 92 4.23 14.67 5.05
N ASP A 93 5.10 15.19 5.91
CA ASP A 93 5.28 16.62 6.12
C ASP A 93 5.91 17.32 4.89
N GLU A 94 6.87 16.67 4.21
CA GLU A 94 7.44 17.21 2.96
C GLU A 94 6.39 17.30 1.84
N PHE A 95 5.48 16.34 1.71
CA PHE A 95 4.36 16.48 0.78
C PHE A 95 3.48 17.68 1.11
N PHE A 96 3.16 17.88 2.39
CA PHE A 96 2.38 19.04 2.82
C PHE A 96 3.10 20.36 2.54
N LEU A 97 4.39 20.44 2.80
CA LEU A 97 5.20 21.64 2.51
C LEU A 97 5.24 21.97 1.01
N ARG A 98 5.29 20.94 0.16
CA ARG A 98 5.36 21.08 -1.29
C ARG A 98 4.03 21.40 -1.95
N THR A 99 2.94 20.89 -1.42
CA THR A 99 1.64 20.88 -2.11
C THR A 99 0.54 21.63 -1.36
N GLY A 100 0.69 21.83 -0.06
CA GLY A 100 -0.41 22.27 0.82
C GLY A 100 -1.43 21.17 1.12
N HIS A 101 -1.23 19.95 0.58
CA HIS A 101 -2.11 18.80 0.71
C HIS A 101 -1.40 17.65 1.42
N ARG A 102 -2.15 16.68 1.92
CA ARG A 102 -1.60 15.61 2.74
C ARG A 102 -1.70 14.25 2.06
N VAL A 103 -0.64 13.47 2.15
CA VAL A 103 -0.69 12.03 1.89
C VAL A 103 -1.42 11.33 3.04
N HIS A 104 -2.00 10.16 2.77
CA HIS A 104 -2.46 9.28 3.83
C HIS A 104 -1.26 8.59 4.49
N LEU A 105 -1.32 8.37 5.81
CA LEU A 105 -0.30 7.61 6.53
C LEU A 105 -0.95 6.64 7.51
N VAL A 106 -0.61 5.36 7.43
CA VAL A 106 -1.02 4.33 8.39
C VAL A 106 0.22 3.77 9.08
N ALA A 107 0.24 3.81 10.41
CA ALA A 107 1.36 3.35 11.22
C ALA A 107 0.92 2.39 12.33
N SER A 108 1.72 1.34 12.57
CA SER A 108 1.56 0.45 13.73
C SER A 108 2.46 0.92 14.86
N HIS A 109 1.90 1.30 16.01
CA HIS A 109 2.66 1.73 17.17
C HIS A 109 3.24 0.56 17.98
N LEU A 110 2.69 -0.66 17.80
CA LEU A 110 3.21 -1.83 18.48
C LEU A 110 4.62 -2.18 17.99
N HIS A 111 5.48 -2.54 18.93
CA HIS A 111 6.78 -3.11 18.61
C HIS A 111 6.59 -4.42 17.86
N ARG A 112 7.42 -4.70 16.86
CA ARG A 112 7.36 -5.91 16.02
C ARG A 112 7.40 -7.20 16.83
N LEU A 113 8.00 -7.17 18.02
CA LEU A 113 7.96 -8.26 19.00
C LEU A 113 6.54 -8.59 19.48
N LYS A 114 5.61 -7.64 19.42
CA LYS A 114 4.21 -7.81 19.86
C LYS A 114 3.25 -8.07 18.70
N LEU A 115 3.51 -7.47 17.54
CA LEU A 115 2.73 -7.61 16.33
C LEU A 115 3.61 -7.34 15.11
N ASP A 116 3.57 -8.22 14.11
CA ASP A 116 4.14 -7.95 12.78
C ASP A 116 3.01 -7.75 11.75
N PRO A 117 2.52 -6.51 11.50
CA PRO A 117 1.41 -6.31 10.57
C PRO A 117 1.76 -6.67 9.13
N ASN A 118 3.04 -6.81 8.79
CA ASN A 118 3.50 -7.19 7.46
C ASN A 118 3.60 -8.73 7.28
N ARG A 119 2.73 -9.47 7.99
CA ARG A 119 2.57 -10.91 7.91
C ARG A 119 1.10 -11.29 7.90
N GLU A 120 0.82 -12.53 7.51
CA GLU A 120 -0.51 -13.12 7.68
C GLU A 120 -0.89 -13.16 9.16
N ILE A 121 -2.17 -12.97 9.51
CA ILE A 121 -2.66 -12.71 10.88
C ILE A 121 -2.19 -13.75 11.91
N LYS A 122 -2.11 -15.04 11.53
CA LYS A 122 -1.69 -16.09 12.46
C LYS A 122 -0.24 -15.96 12.87
N GLU A 123 0.64 -15.66 11.89
CA GLU A 123 2.06 -15.36 12.14
C GLU A 123 2.21 -13.99 12.82
N ALA A 124 1.46 -13.00 12.36
CA ALA A 124 1.53 -11.62 12.82
C ALA A 124 1.24 -11.46 14.30
N ALA A 125 0.18 -12.09 14.80
CA ALA A 125 -0.38 -11.88 16.13
C ALA A 125 -0.16 -13.08 17.09
N ALA A 126 0.38 -14.19 16.59
CA ALA A 126 0.62 -15.42 17.36
C ALA A 126 -0.58 -15.90 18.20
N GLY A 127 -1.80 -15.73 17.66
CA GLY A 127 -3.07 -16.14 18.30
C GLY A 127 -3.53 -15.24 19.45
N ASN A 128 -2.92 -14.07 19.66
CA ASN A 128 -3.38 -13.13 20.69
C ASN A 128 -4.48 -12.22 20.14
N ALA A 129 -5.68 -12.28 20.71
CA ALA A 129 -6.86 -11.55 20.25
C ALA A 129 -6.69 -10.02 20.21
N THR A 130 -5.91 -9.44 21.12
CA THR A 130 -5.63 -7.99 21.13
C THR A 130 -4.71 -7.61 19.95
N ALA A 131 -3.68 -8.43 19.67
CA ALA A 131 -2.81 -8.23 18.52
C ALA A 131 -3.55 -8.49 17.19
N GLU A 132 -4.43 -9.50 17.11
CA GLU A 132 -5.28 -9.75 15.93
C GLU A 132 -6.23 -8.59 15.64
N ARG A 133 -6.81 -7.98 16.67
CA ARG A 133 -7.62 -6.76 16.52
C ARG A 133 -6.77 -5.62 15.97
N ALA A 134 -5.58 -5.37 16.51
CA ALA A 134 -4.68 -4.32 16.02
C ALA A 134 -4.23 -4.59 14.57
N TRP A 135 -3.98 -5.84 14.20
CA TRP A 135 -3.73 -6.26 12.81
C TRP A 135 -4.92 -5.93 11.90
N THR A 136 -6.12 -6.28 12.33
CA THR A 136 -7.37 -6.03 11.59
C THR A 136 -7.60 -4.53 11.38
N GLU A 137 -7.41 -3.72 12.42
CA GLU A 137 -7.52 -2.27 12.37
C GLU A 137 -6.47 -1.63 11.44
N TYR A 138 -5.23 -2.13 11.46
CA TYR A 138 -4.16 -1.66 10.58
C TYR A 138 -4.51 -1.87 9.11
N HIS A 139 -4.91 -3.07 8.74
CA HIS A 139 -5.29 -3.37 7.36
C HIS A 139 -6.63 -2.73 6.95
N ALA A 140 -7.56 -2.53 7.88
CA ALA A 140 -8.78 -1.77 7.63
C ALA A 140 -8.48 -0.28 7.35
N ALA A 141 -7.54 0.31 8.10
CA ALA A 141 -7.09 1.69 7.87
C ALA A 141 -6.43 1.86 6.49
N ILE A 142 -5.58 0.90 6.08
CA ILE A 142 -4.98 0.90 4.73
C ILE A 142 -6.07 0.84 3.66
N ARG A 143 -7.00 -0.12 3.75
CA ARG A 143 -8.11 -0.22 2.77
C ARG A 143 -8.94 1.06 2.72
N GLY A 144 -9.23 1.66 3.87
CA GLY A 144 -9.97 2.92 3.94
C GLY A 144 -9.22 4.09 3.29
N ALA A 145 -7.90 4.18 3.51
CA ALA A 145 -7.04 5.19 2.89
C ALA A 145 -6.97 5.04 1.37
N LEU A 146 -6.75 3.81 0.90
CA LEU A 146 -6.70 3.50 -0.54
C LEU A 146 -8.05 3.76 -1.22
N ALA A 147 -9.16 3.35 -0.60
CA ALA A 147 -10.49 3.62 -1.14
C ALA A 147 -10.79 5.12 -1.23
N ALA A 148 -10.39 5.91 -0.23
CA ALA A 148 -10.54 7.37 -0.26
C ALA A 148 -9.70 8.01 -1.38
N ALA A 149 -8.44 7.57 -1.55
CA ALA A 149 -7.56 8.03 -2.62
C ALA A 149 -8.13 7.66 -4.01
N VAL A 150 -8.55 6.41 -4.21
CA VAL A 150 -9.16 5.96 -5.49
C VAL A 150 -10.45 6.71 -5.79
N ALA A 151 -11.33 6.90 -4.80
CA ALA A 151 -12.59 7.65 -4.99
C ALA A 151 -12.35 9.09 -5.44
N ARG A 152 -11.27 9.71 -4.96
CA ARG A 152 -10.94 11.11 -5.26
C ARG A 152 -10.15 11.29 -6.55
N HIS A 153 -9.24 10.35 -6.87
CA HIS A 153 -8.24 10.51 -7.92
C HIS A 153 -8.31 9.43 -9.02
N SER A 154 -9.20 8.44 -8.88
CA SER A 154 -9.34 7.27 -9.76
C SER A 154 -8.15 6.30 -9.71
N PHE A 155 -7.17 6.55 -8.84
CA PHE A 155 -6.05 5.66 -8.54
C PHE A 155 -5.50 5.94 -7.15
N ALA A 156 -4.70 5.02 -6.62
CA ALA A 156 -3.86 5.22 -5.45
C ALA A 156 -2.47 4.61 -5.66
N PHE A 157 -1.46 5.20 -5.02
CA PHE A 157 -0.10 4.68 -5.01
C PHE A 157 0.34 4.39 -3.58
N LEU A 158 0.52 3.11 -3.27
CA LEU A 158 0.92 2.61 -1.95
C LEU A 158 2.43 2.58 -1.81
N VAL A 159 2.96 3.18 -0.76
CA VAL A 159 4.39 3.12 -0.39
C VAL A 159 4.52 2.55 1.01
N ASP A 160 4.97 1.30 1.11
CA ASP A 160 5.21 0.62 2.39
C ASP A 160 6.66 0.84 2.83
N LEU A 161 6.87 1.66 3.87
CA LEU A 161 8.19 2.08 4.32
C LEU A 161 8.76 1.12 5.35
N HIS A 162 9.88 0.53 4.97
CA HIS A 162 10.67 -0.41 5.75
C HIS A 162 12.12 0.02 5.89
N GLY A 163 12.88 -0.80 6.59
CA GLY A 163 14.29 -0.54 6.77
C GLY A 163 15.10 -1.80 6.96
N HIS A 164 16.20 -1.88 6.21
CA HIS A 164 17.14 -2.99 6.28
C HIS A 164 18.54 -2.58 6.75
N ALA A 165 19.35 -3.60 7.06
CA ALA A 165 20.75 -3.48 7.36
C ALA A 165 21.60 -4.49 6.54
N HIS A 166 21.16 -4.75 5.28
CA HIS A 166 21.93 -5.59 4.36
C HIS A 166 23.30 -4.97 4.08
N PRO A 167 24.32 -5.79 3.73
CA PRO A 167 25.70 -5.29 3.50
C PRO A 167 25.79 -4.25 2.38
N ILE A 168 24.92 -4.33 1.35
CA ILE A 168 24.89 -3.37 0.26
C ILE A 168 24.02 -2.18 0.67
N ALA A 169 24.65 -1.01 0.81
CA ALA A 169 23.96 0.24 1.14
C ALA A 169 23.22 0.77 -0.07
N ARG A 170 21.93 0.44 -0.18
CA ARG A 170 21.01 0.86 -1.26
C ARG A 170 19.56 0.88 -0.77
N LEU A 171 18.69 1.52 -1.52
CA LEU A 171 17.25 1.30 -1.41
C LEU A 171 16.91 0.01 -2.15
N GLU A 172 16.08 -0.83 -1.54
CA GLU A 172 15.53 -2.01 -2.21
C GLU A 172 14.05 -1.75 -2.52
N LEU A 173 13.72 -1.75 -3.80
CA LEU A 173 12.38 -1.43 -4.29
C LEU A 173 11.63 -2.73 -4.58
N GLY A 174 10.81 -3.13 -3.61
CA GLY A 174 10.11 -4.40 -3.62
C GLY A 174 8.74 -4.31 -4.29
N TYR A 175 8.66 -4.78 -5.53
CA TYR A 175 7.44 -4.84 -6.36
C TYR A 175 6.74 -6.20 -6.32
N ALA A 176 6.92 -6.99 -5.27
CA ALA A 176 6.52 -8.40 -5.16
C ALA A 176 7.25 -9.35 -6.14
N LEU A 177 8.32 -8.90 -6.76
CA LEU A 177 9.19 -9.66 -7.66
C LEU A 177 10.46 -10.05 -6.92
N ASP A 178 10.80 -11.33 -6.90
CA ASP A 178 12.01 -11.82 -6.23
C ASP A 178 13.30 -11.55 -7.03
N ALA A 179 14.46 -11.77 -6.38
CA ALA A 179 15.75 -11.55 -7.02
C ALA A 179 15.94 -12.41 -8.27
N LYS A 180 15.47 -13.66 -8.27
CA LYS A 180 15.57 -14.56 -9.43
C LYS A 180 14.77 -14.05 -10.63
N GLN A 181 13.62 -13.43 -10.37
CA GLN A 181 12.79 -12.81 -11.41
C GLN A 181 13.46 -11.54 -11.95
N LEU A 182 14.01 -10.69 -11.07
CA LEU A 182 14.65 -9.43 -11.45
C LEU A 182 16.05 -9.61 -12.06
N ASN A 183 16.77 -10.71 -11.76
CA ASN A 183 18.10 -11.02 -12.33
C ASN A 183 18.04 -11.46 -13.80
N ARG A 184 16.87 -11.49 -14.43
CA ARG A 184 16.73 -11.75 -15.86
C ARG A 184 17.17 -10.54 -16.68
N THR A 185 17.58 -10.78 -17.94
CA THR A 185 17.72 -9.69 -18.93
C THR A 185 16.37 -9.04 -19.19
N ASP A 186 16.35 -7.79 -19.69
CA ASP A 186 15.11 -7.07 -19.97
C ASP A 186 14.20 -7.86 -20.92
N ALA A 187 14.75 -8.39 -22.02
CA ALA A 187 14.00 -9.20 -22.99
C ALA A 187 13.43 -10.48 -22.35
N ALA A 188 14.19 -11.17 -21.49
CA ALA A 188 13.72 -12.36 -20.80
C ALA A 188 12.69 -12.06 -19.71
N PHE A 189 12.78 -10.89 -19.07
CA PHE A 189 11.80 -10.41 -18.09
C PHE A 189 10.46 -10.10 -18.78
N ASP A 190 10.50 -9.33 -19.86
CA ASP A 190 9.31 -8.93 -20.62
C ASP A 190 8.62 -10.15 -21.26
N SER A 191 9.40 -11.02 -21.89
CA SER A 191 8.87 -12.24 -22.54
C SER A 191 8.21 -13.21 -21.56
N ALA A 192 8.65 -13.23 -20.31
CA ALA A 192 8.07 -14.08 -19.26
C ALA A 192 6.79 -13.51 -18.63
N GLY A 193 6.37 -12.30 -18.98
CA GLY A 193 5.15 -11.67 -18.46
C GLY A 193 5.16 -11.45 -16.94
N LEU A 194 6.33 -11.35 -16.31
CA LEU A 194 6.47 -11.33 -14.85
C LEU A 194 5.83 -10.11 -14.20
N ILE A 195 5.63 -9.04 -14.93
CA ILE A 195 4.96 -7.83 -14.42
C ILE A 195 3.53 -8.10 -13.95
N ALA A 196 2.85 -9.09 -14.51
CA ALA A 196 1.47 -9.43 -14.18
C ALA A 196 1.29 -9.87 -12.71
N VAL A 197 2.36 -10.36 -12.07
CA VAL A 197 2.33 -10.74 -10.64
C VAL A 197 2.96 -9.68 -9.72
N SER A 198 3.32 -8.53 -10.26
CA SER A 198 3.89 -7.43 -9.50
C SER A 198 2.83 -6.51 -8.91
N THR A 199 3.24 -5.72 -7.95
CA THR A 199 2.38 -4.72 -7.29
C THR A 199 2.20 -3.42 -8.09
N ILE A 200 2.71 -3.36 -9.33
CA ILE A 200 2.48 -2.29 -10.32
C ILE A 200 1.93 -2.83 -11.64
N SER A 201 1.26 -3.97 -11.59
CA SER A 201 0.67 -4.61 -12.78
C SER A 201 -0.43 -3.77 -13.43
N ASP A 202 -1.22 -3.03 -12.65
CA ASP A 202 -2.28 -2.17 -13.16
C ASP A 202 -1.70 -0.96 -13.90
N LEU A 203 -0.63 -0.37 -13.37
CA LEU A 203 0.13 0.69 -14.04
C LEU A 203 0.67 0.21 -15.39
N HIS A 204 1.33 -0.96 -15.41
CA HIS A 204 1.85 -1.53 -16.65
C HIS A 204 0.73 -1.83 -17.67
N THR A 205 -0.39 -2.38 -17.22
CA THR A 205 -1.55 -2.67 -18.09
C THR A 205 -2.08 -1.39 -18.75
N ARG A 206 -2.09 -0.28 -18.01
CA ARG A 206 -2.56 1.02 -18.51
C ARG A 206 -1.57 1.69 -19.47
N LEU A 207 -0.27 1.59 -19.18
CA LEU A 207 0.77 2.25 -19.99
C LEU A 207 1.17 1.41 -21.20
N GLY A 208 1.17 0.09 -21.08
CA GLY A 208 1.75 -0.82 -22.07
C GLY A 208 3.29 -0.72 -22.13
N GLY A 209 3.86 -1.27 -23.18
CA GLY A 209 5.29 -1.21 -23.44
C GLY A 209 6.14 -2.21 -22.65
N SER A 210 7.42 -1.93 -22.48
CA SER A 210 8.36 -2.82 -21.76
C SER A 210 8.20 -2.69 -20.25
N ALA A 211 7.92 -3.81 -19.60
CA ALA A 211 7.85 -3.92 -18.16
C ALA A 211 9.21 -3.68 -17.49
N ALA A 212 10.28 -4.16 -18.11
CA ALA A 212 11.65 -3.88 -17.65
C ALA A 212 11.95 -2.38 -17.66
N THR A 213 11.50 -1.65 -18.69
CA THR A 213 11.65 -0.19 -18.75
C THR A 213 10.88 0.51 -17.64
N LEU A 214 9.68 0.07 -17.30
CA LEU A 214 8.92 0.63 -16.17
C LEU A 214 9.64 0.45 -14.84
N LEU A 215 10.23 -0.72 -14.59
CA LEU A 215 10.88 -1.05 -13.32
C LEU A 215 12.29 -0.45 -13.17
N ARG A 216 13.06 -0.36 -14.26
CA ARG A 216 14.48 -0.02 -14.23
C ARG A 216 14.98 0.83 -15.39
N GLY A 217 14.05 1.41 -16.17
CA GLY A 217 14.36 2.41 -17.18
C GLY A 217 14.54 3.81 -16.60
N PRO A 218 14.76 4.82 -17.47
CA PRO A 218 15.15 6.18 -17.05
C PRO A 218 14.10 6.92 -16.22
N THR A 219 12.83 6.56 -16.32
CA THR A 219 11.73 7.18 -15.56
C THR A 219 11.26 6.31 -14.36
N SER A 220 11.96 5.19 -14.12
CA SER A 220 11.65 4.34 -12.96
C SER A 220 11.95 5.03 -11.63
N LEU A 221 11.30 4.60 -10.54
CA LEU A 221 11.60 5.11 -9.20
C LEU A 221 13.08 4.95 -8.85
N GLY A 222 13.68 3.81 -9.20
CA GLY A 222 15.11 3.57 -8.95
C GLY A 222 16.02 4.55 -9.70
N ALA A 223 15.70 4.90 -10.95
CA ALA A 223 16.44 5.90 -11.70
C ALA A 223 16.33 7.29 -11.06
N LEU A 224 15.13 7.67 -10.64
CA LEU A 224 14.87 8.97 -10.01
C LEU A 224 15.58 9.11 -8.66
N PHE A 225 15.64 8.05 -7.84
CA PHE A 225 16.43 8.01 -6.62
C PHE A 225 17.94 8.07 -6.89
N ALA A 226 18.43 7.25 -7.82
CA ALA A 226 19.84 7.22 -8.19
C ALA A 226 20.36 8.58 -8.68
N ALA A 227 19.57 9.27 -9.51
CA ALA A 227 19.89 10.62 -9.98
C ALA A 227 20.00 11.67 -8.86
N ARG A 228 19.48 11.36 -7.67
CA ARG A 228 19.54 12.21 -6.46
C ARG A 228 20.51 11.70 -5.39
N GLY A 229 21.40 10.79 -5.80
CA GLY A 229 22.46 10.26 -4.92
C GLY A 229 22.03 9.14 -3.97
N TYR A 230 20.82 8.57 -4.14
CA TYR A 230 20.38 7.41 -3.40
C TYR A 230 20.37 6.18 -4.31
N ARG A 231 21.42 5.37 -4.21
CA ARG A 231 21.50 4.08 -4.91
C ARG A 231 20.24 3.26 -4.66
N ALA A 232 19.65 2.70 -5.70
CA ALA A 232 18.42 1.92 -5.61
C ALA A 232 18.44 0.73 -6.58
N THR A 233 17.84 -0.38 -6.18
CA THR A 233 17.62 -1.56 -7.03
C THR A 233 16.15 -1.97 -6.99
N PRO A 234 15.51 -2.25 -8.18
CA PRO A 234 16.05 -2.08 -9.53
C PRO A 234 16.16 -0.60 -9.96
N SER A 235 17.19 -0.29 -10.76
CA SER A 235 17.42 1.01 -11.41
C SER A 235 18.28 0.79 -12.64
N PRO A 236 18.49 1.79 -13.51
CA PRO A 236 19.38 1.62 -14.67
C PRO A 236 20.83 1.26 -14.28
N ALA A 237 21.33 1.81 -13.18
CA ALA A 237 22.67 1.57 -12.69
C ALA A 237 22.81 0.31 -11.80
N ASP A 238 21.72 -0.16 -11.23
CA ASP A 238 21.64 -1.33 -10.35
C ASP A 238 20.41 -2.15 -10.72
N ALA A 239 20.42 -2.68 -11.95
CA ALA A 239 19.24 -3.23 -12.60
C ALA A 239 18.75 -4.54 -11.95
N GLN A 240 19.67 -5.26 -11.32
CA GLN A 240 19.45 -6.59 -10.78
C GLN A 240 19.90 -6.62 -9.32
N PRO A 241 19.12 -7.23 -8.40
CA PRO A 241 19.54 -7.41 -7.02
C PRO A 241 20.84 -8.20 -6.85
N GLY A 242 21.16 -9.09 -7.80
CA GLY A 242 22.28 -10.03 -7.71
C GLY A 242 21.98 -11.18 -6.77
N ASP A 243 23.05 -11.82 -6.27
CA ASP A 243 22.94 -12.99 -5.36
C ASP A 243 22.88 -12.60 -3.88
N GLY A 244 22.99 -11.31 -3.58
CA GLY A 244 22.89 -10.80 -2.21
C GLY A 244 21.47 -10.78 -1.67
N PRO A 245 21.30 -10.53 -0.36
CA PRO A 245 19.97 -10.38 0.21
C PRO A 245 19.22 -9.21 -0.43
N PHE A 246 17.92 -9.45 -0.67
CA PHE A 246 17.01 -8.49 -1.29
C PHE A 246 15.59 -8.72 -0.79
N PHE A 247 14.94 -7.65 -0.35
CA PHE A 247 13.53 -7.67 0.05
C PHE A 247 12.61 -7.32 -1.12
N SER A 248 11.84 -8.30 -1.55
CA SER A 248 11.00 -8.21 -2.75
C SER A 248 9.63 -7.57 -2.54
N GLY A 249 9.30 -7.17 -1.31
CA GLY A 249 7.97 -6.74 -0.90
C GLY A 249 7.28 -7.75 0.00
N GLY A 250 6.68 -7.26 1.09
CA GLY A 250 6.03 -8.06 2.12
C GLY A 250 4.53 -8.24 1.93
N TYR A 251 3.87 -8.65 3.00
CA TYR A 251 2.43 -8.92 3.04
C TYR A 251 1.60 -7.68 2.66
N THR A 252 1.93 -6.52 3.23
CA THR A 252 1.17 -5.28 3.01
C THR A 252 1.01 -4.95 1.53
N VAL A 253 2.10 -4.86 0.78
CA VAL A 253 2.03 -4.51 -0.65
C VAL A 253 1.38 -5.61 -1.48
N ARG A 254 1.61 -6.88 -1.15
CA ARG A 254 1.01 -8.02 -1.86
C ARG A 254 -0.50 -8.10 -1.67
N GLN A 255 -1.03 -7.64 -0.53
CA GLN A 255 -2.46 -7.65 -0.22
C GLN A 255 -3.20 -6.42 -0.72
N HIS A 256 -2.51 -5.30 -0.89
CA HIS A 256 -3.16 -4.01 -1.09
C HIS A 256 -2.80 -3.32 -2.41
N ALA A 257 -1.91 -3.88 -3.24
CA ALA A 257 -1.51 -3.27 -4.49
C ALA A 257 -1.44 -4.28 -5.65
N GLY A 258 -1.39 -3.78 -6.87
CA GLY A 258 -1.44 -4.56 -8.10
C GLY A 258 -2.78 -5.25 -8.29
N GLY A 259 -2.79 -6.37 -8.99
CA GLY A 259 -4.01 -7.14 -9.27
C GLY A 259 -4.83 -7.57 -8.05
N ALA A 260 -4.28 -7.47 -6.83
CA ALA A 260 -5.01 -7.71 -5.59
C ALA A 260 -6.06 -6.61 -5.28
N THR A 261 -5.81 -5.38 -5.72
CA THR A 261 -6.71 -4.23 -5.52
C THR A 261 -6.68 -3.36 -6.78
N PRO A 262 -7.73 -3.41 -7.62
CA PRO A 262 -7.79 -2.61 -8.84
C PRO A 262 -7.57 -1.11 -8.58
N GLN A 263 -6.90 -0.42 -9.52
CA GLN A 263 -6.55 1.00 -9.46
C GLN A 263 -5.54 1.35 -8.35
N VAL A 264 -4.95 0.36 -7.69
CA VAL A 264 -3.92 0.57 -6.67
C VAL A 264 -2.63 -0.08 -7.13
N ASP A 265 -1.64 0.73 -7.40
CA ASP A 265 -0.27 0.30 -7.59
C ASP A 265 0.56 0.64 -6.34
N GLY A 266 1.71 0.01 -6.17
CA GLY A 266 2.55 0.33 -5.02
C GLY A 266 3.82 -0.50 -4.94
N LEU A 267 4.60 -0.22 -3.92
CA LEU A 267 5.82 -0.96 -3.62
C LEU A 267 6.19 -0.86 -2.15
N GLN A 268 7.04 -1.78 -1.71
CA GLN A 268 7.79 -1.66 -0.47
C GLN A 268 9.11 -0.93 -0.75
N ILE A 269 9.46 0.07 0.05
CA ILE A 269 10.79 0.69 0.02
C ILE A 269 11.55 0.29 1.28
N GLU A 270 12.56 -0.53 1.09
CA GLU A 270 13.50 -0.89 2.14
C GLU A 270 14.64 0.12 2.19
N CYS A 271 14.57 0.98 3.17
CA CYS A 271 15.55 2.04 3.37
C CYS A 271 16.80 1.50 4.11
N HIS A 272 17.99 1.68 3.53
CA HIS A 272 19.23 1.41 4.25
C HIS A 272 19.34 2.30 5.51
N ARG A 273 20.02 1.83 6.56
CA ARG A 273 20.08 2.58 7.81
C ARG A 273 20.91 3.84 7.68
N VAL A 274 22.19 3.68 7.34
CA VAL A 274 23.20 4.76 7.36
C VAL A 274 22.95 5.72 6.19
N GLY A 275 22.89 7.01 6.47
CA GLY A 275 22.68 8.05 5.47
C GLY A 275 21.23 8.24 5.01
N VAL A 276 20.30 7.41 5.48
CA VAL A 276 18.87 7.49 5.14
C VAL A 276 18.00 7.71 6.36
N ARG A 277 18.04 6.78 7.34
CA ARG A 277 17.13 6.81 8.50
C ARG A 277 17.82 6.84 9.86
N ASP A 278 19.13 6.88 9.92
CA ASP A 278 19.94 6.83 11.16
C ASP A 278 19.86 8.10 12.00
N THR A 279 19.91 9.28 11.39
CA THR A 279 19.83 10.56 12.10
C THR A 279 18.61 11.40 11.68
N PRO A 280 18.14 12.37 12.48
CA PRO A 280 17.07 13.28 12.08
C PRO A 280 17.38 14.04 10.78
N GLU A 281 18.62 14.50 10.60
CA GLU A 281 19.09 15.23 9.42
C GLU A 281 19.04 14.38 8.16
N ASN A 282 19.49 13.12 8.25
CA ASN A 282 19.43 12.16 7.15
C ASN A 282 17.99 11.82 6.79
N ARG A 283 17.12 11.62 7.79
CA ARG A 283 15.68 11.41 7.55
C ARG A 283 15.02 12.59 6.85
N ALA A 284 15.29 13.81 7.31
CA ALA A 284 14.75 15.02 6.68
C ALA A 284 15.27 15.20 5.24
N LYS A 285 16.55 14.95 5.01
CA LYS A 285 17.16 14.99 3.68
C LYS A 285 16.54 13.95 2.74
N PHE A 286 16.44 12.70 3.20
CA PHE A 286 15.85 11.62 2.39
C PHE A 286 14.36 11.87 2.15
N ALA A 287 13.59 12.29 3.16
CA ALA A 287 12.17 12.60 3.03
C ALA A 287 11.90 13.65 1.94
N ARG A 288 12.72 14.71 1.90
CA ARG A 288 12.64 15.74 0.86
C ARG A 288 12.86 15.17 -0.53
N VAL A 289 13.88 14.34 -0.69
CA VAL A 289 14.19 13.67 -1.97
C VAL A 289 13.11 12.66 -2.33
N ALA A 290 12.64 11.87 -1.36
CA ALA A 290 11.60 10.87 -1.62
C ALA A 290 10.26 11.53 -2.03
N ALA A 291 9.87 12.64 -1.40
CA ALA A 291 8.69 13.39 -1.82
C ALA A 291 8.83 13.90 -3.26
N GLU A 292 10.00 14.42 -3.63
CA GLU A 292 10.27 14.85 -5.01
C GLU A 292 10.23 13.69 -6.00
N VAL A 293 10.89 12.57 -5.69
CA VAL A 293 10.93 11.38 -6.54
C VAL A 293 9.53 10.80 -6.75
N LEU A 294 8.74 10.65 -5.68
CA LEU A 294 7.37 10.15 -5.78
C LEU A 294 6.46 11.10 -6.57
N THR A 295 6.63 12.42 -6.41
CA THR A 295 5.93 13.42 -7.21
C THR A 295 6.23 13.22 -8.69
N LEU A 296 7.50 13.20 -9.08
CA LEU A 296 7.93 13.03 -10.46
C LEU A 296 7.48 11.70 -11.06
N PHE A 297 7.56 10.63 -10.28
CA PHE A 297 7.09 9.31 -10.74
C PHE A 297 5.59 9.29 -10.99
N VAL A 298 4.80 9.82 -10.07
CA VAL A 298 3.34 9.87 -10.22
C VAL A 298 2.96 10.76 -11.41
N GLU A 299 3.54 11.94 -11.55
CA GLU A 299 3.26 12.85 -12.67
C GLU A 299 3.69 12.29 -14.02
N ALA A 300 4.75 11.48 -14.07
CA ALA A 300 5.21 10.84 -15.30
C ALA A 300 4.34 9.67 -15.75
N HIS A 301 3.70 8.99 -14.80
CA HIS A 301 3.04 7.70 -15.07
C HIS A 301 1.53 7.69 -14.83
N TYR A 302 0.96 8.70 -14.17
CA TYR A 302 -0.47 8.81 -13.89
C TYR A 302 -1.02 10.14 -14.44
N PRO A 303 -2.31 10.19 -14.81
CA PRO A 303 -2.95 11.43 -15.26
C PRO A 303 -3.23 12.35 -14.06
N PHE A 304 -2.19 12.76 -13.36
CA PHE A 304 -2.28 13.55 -12.14
C PHE A 304 -1.09 14.52 -12.05
N THR A 305 -1.37 15.75 -11.63
CA THR A 305 -0.36 16.78 -11.33
C THR A 305 -0.57 17.23 -9.90
N PHE A 306 0.49 17.22 -9.11
CA PHE A 306 0.41 17.68 -7.73
C PHE A 306 0.13 19.18 -7.67
N PRO A 307 -0.78 19.61 -6.78
CA PRO A 307 -1.02 21.04 -6.58
C PRO A 307 0.25 21.73 -6.07
N ALA A 308 0.46 22.97 -6.49
CA ALA A 308 1.47 23.83 -5.89
C ALA A 308 0.94 24.40 -4.56
N PRO A 309 1.81 24.66 -3.56
CA PRO A 309 1.37 25.30 -2.32
C PRO A 309 0.75 26.66 -2.61
N ALA A 310 -0.30 27.00 -1.88
CA ALA A 310 -0.90 28.32 -2.00
C ALA A 310 0.16 29.40 -1.74
N LYS A 311 0.27 30.38 -2.65
CA LYS A 311 1.14 31.55 -2.44
C LYS A 311 0.67 32.26 -1.16
N LYS A 312 1.56 32.38 -0.17
CA LYS A 312 1.31 33.16 1.02
C LYS A 312 1.19 34.64 0.71
#